data_0eab09fe2df36af81934dbf58e886ea2
#
_entry.id   0eab09fe2df36af81934dbf58e886ea2
#
_cell.length_a   1.000
_cell.length_b   1.000
_cell.length_c   1.000
_cell.angle_alpha   90.00
_cell.angle_beta   90.00
_cell.angle_gamma   90.00
#
_symmetry.space_group_name_H-M   'P 1'
#
loop_
_entity.id
_entity.type
_entity.pdbx_description
1 polymer ?
#
loop_
_entity_poly.entity_id
_entity_poly.type
_entity_poly.pdbx_seq_one_letter_code
_entity_poly.pdbx_strand_id
1 'polypeptide(L)'
;MIEIFKNTNYDFLGKKGLAFGLSTLLILAGVASIVYRAIDGKETTSPYNLGVDIVGGTLATIKFNSTPDVDRLRNALGTQGIETAKVTIQPVGDQIGQPPRNEVLVRLPNLVNVVRQEGQSETAAKATDDADVGKQKILAALATLNDPATAGQVDLNSLGKDQIASALASRAGLDAQRADETASRIVEYREKSRDGLIGNISEVRNLGGVDPQIGAALEQGFFTGVAAVKSVEAVIPQVGADLRNRAIFVSLLSCLGMLIYVAFRFKSWGFGIGSVVAVFHDVLVTLGFFSIMQWEINLTVIAALLTLIGYSMNDTIVIFDRIREMLRFRRRDSLERLANDAVNETLSRTVITNGLTFLTVFALVLFGGEVLKSFSWALFIGIIVGSYSTVYIASPFMLMWENWRGSKSNYIKVIASNTGAAAGATTNAATTVTSRMLAEAGVSAKQRKKGR
;
A
#
# COMPACT_ATOMS: atom_id res chain seq x y z
N MET A 1 -5.07 28.53 15.08
CA MET A 1 -5.30 27.07 14.98
C MET A 1 -6.47 26.73 15.89
N ILE A 2 -7.36 25.84 15.43
CA ILE A 2 -8.41 25.29 16.30
C ILE A 2 -7.73 24.36 17.30
N GLU A 3 -7.73 24.71 18.56
CA GLU A 3 -7.21 23.88 19.65
C GLU A 3 -8.35 23.02 20.19
N ILE A 4 -8.38 21.74 19.83
CA ILE A 4 -9.39 20.79 20.34
C ILE A 4 -9.07 20.44 21.81
N PHE A 5 -7.80 20.34 22.14
CA PHE A 5 -7.30 20.03 23.48
C PHE A 5 -6.53 21.23 24.03
N LYS A 6 -7.12 21.96 25.00
CA LYS A 6 -6.44 23.08 25.69
C LYS A 6 -5.85 22.60 27.03
N ASN A 7 -4.59 22.95 27.30
CA ASN A 7 -3.91 22.70 28.58
C ASN A 7 -3.98 21.23 29.04
N THR A 8 -3.78 20.28 28.10
CA THR A 8 -3.68 18.88 28.46
C THR A 8 -2.40 18.61 29.26
N ASN A 9 -2.52 17.78 30.29
CA ASN A 9 -1.38 17.36 31.11
C ASN A 9 -1.47 15.84 31.36
N TYR A 10 -1.52 15.09 30.25
CA TYR A 10 -1.51 13.63 30.30
C TYR A 10 -0.08 13.12 30.47
N ASP A 11 0.09 12.12 31.33
CA ASP A 11 1.37 11.41 31.46
C ASP A 11 1.47 10.30 30.42
N PHE A 12 1.94 10.66 29.22
CA PHE A 12 2.15 9.71 28.14
C PHE A 12 3.39 8.84 28.40
N LEU A 13 4.49 9.47 28.81
CA LEU A 13 5.77 8.77 28.96
C LEU A 13 5.85 7.91 30.22
N GLY A 14 5.05 8.18 31.25
CA GLY A 14 4.91 7.29 32.39
C GLY A 14 4.30 5.94 32.04
N LYS A 15 3.45 5.89 30.99
CA LYS A 15 2.82 4.65 30.47
C LYS A 15 3.65 3.91 29.41
N LYS A 16 4.90 4.32 29.15
CA LYS A 16 5.80 3.72 28.14
C LYS A 16 5.96 2.20 28.29
N GLY A 17 6.00 1.68 29.54
CA GLY A 17 6.14 0.24 29.79
C GLY A 17 4.95 -0.59 29.26
N LEU A 18 3.72 -0.11 29.48
CA LEU A 18 2.51 -0.75 28.93
C LEU A 18 2.50 -0.68 27.41
N ALA A 19 2.89 0.45 26.86
CA ALA A 19 2.97 0.68 25.41
C ALA A 19 4.01 -0.25 24.76
N PHE A 20 5.22 -0.37 25.33
CA PHE A 20 6.22 -1.32 24.85
C PHE A 20 5.72 -2.76 24.97
N GLY A 21 5.01 -3.12 26.04
CA GLY A 21 4.39 -4.43 26.18
C GLY A 21 3.40 -4.75 25.07
N LEU A 22 2.51 -3.80 24.75
CA LEU A 22 1.56 -3.93 23.64
C LEU A 22 2.27 -4.04 22.28
N SER A 23 3.24 -3.19 22.01
CA SER A 23 4.02 -3.22 20.77
C SER A 23 4.76 -4.54 20.60
N THR A 24 5.40 -5.02 21.68
CA THR A 24 6.11 -6.30 21.68
C THR A 24 5.14 -7.45 21.41
N LEU A 25 3.94 -7.43 22.04
CA LEU A 25 2.91 -8.43 21.79
C LEU A 25 2.47 -8.46 20.33
N LEU A 26 2.22 -7.29 19.73
CA LEU A 26 1.81 -7.18 18.31
C LEU A 26 2.90 -7.71 17.37
N ILE A 27 4.16 -7.33 17.61
CA ILE A 27 5.29 -7.81 16.81
C ILE A 27 5.46 -9.32 16.98
N LEU A 28 5.40 -9.83 18.22
CA LEU A 28 5.53 -11.26 18.49
C LEU A 28 4.38 -12.06 17.85
N ALA A 29 3.15 -11.55 17.87
CA ALA A 29 2.03 -12.19 17.20
C ALA A 29 2.24 -12.26 15.68
N GLY A 30 2.74 -11.17 15.06
CA GLY A 30 3.11 -11.15 13.65
C GLY A 30 4.23 -12.15 13.33
N VAL A 31 5.31 -12.13 14.10
CA VAL A 31 6.43 -13.06 13.93
C VAL A 31 6.00 -14.51 14.16
N ALA A 32 5.17 -14.77 15.19
CA ALA A 32 4.63 -16.11 15.44
C ALA A 32 3.78 -16.61 14.27
N SER A 33 2.96 -15.75 13.66
CA SER A 33 2.21 -16.09 12.44
C SER A 33 3.13 -16.46 11.28
N ILE A 34 4.19 -15.68 11.06
CA ILE A 34 5.19 -15.92 10.00
C ILE A 34 5.92 -17.25 10.23
N VAL A 35 6.40 -17.47 11.46
CA VAL A 35 7.15 -18.68 11.83
C VAL A 35 6.27 -19.92 11.78
N TYR A 36 5.04 -19.84 12.33
CA TYR A 36 4.08 -20.95 12.29
C TYR A 36 3.83 -21.41 10.84
N ARG A 37 3.59 -20.47 9.93
CA ARG A 37 3.35 -20.79 8.52
C ARG A 37 4.59 -21.29 7.79
N ALA A 38 5.78 -20.78 8.14
CA ALA A 38 7.02 -21.26 7.58
C ALA A 38 7.35 -22.71 8.01
N ILE A 39 6.93 -23.13 9.21
CA ILE A 39 7.19 -24.46 9.76
C ILE A 39 6.11 -25.48 9.35
N ASP A 40 4.84 -25.04 9.18
CA ASP A 40 3.71 -25.92 8.85
C ASP A 40 3.90 -26.71 7.53
N GLY A 41 4.89 -26.29 6.71
CA GLY A 41 5.42 -27.07 5.58
C GLY A 41 4.41 -27.44 4.49
N LYS A 42 3.14 -27.07 4.67
CA LYS A 42 2.14 -27.20 3.61
C LYS A 42 2.47 -26.15 2.55
N GLU A 43 2.72 -26.58 1.34
CA GLU A 43 2.99 -25.70 0.18
C GLU A 43 1.93 -24.59 -0.01
N THR A 44 0.76 -24.73 0.63
CA THR A 44 -0.34 -23.76 0.63
C THR A 44 -0.20 -22.63 1.63
N THR A 45 0.74 -22.70 2.58
CA THR A 45 0.89 -21.72 3.67
C THR A 45 2.20 -20.97 3.57
N SER A 46 2.31 -20.08 2.57
CA SER A 46 3.39 -19.10 2.56
C SER A 46 3.28 -18.16 3.77
N PRO A 47 4.39 -17.76 4.40
CA PRO A 47 4.41 -16.79 5.50
C PRO A 47 3.64 -15.50 5.15
N TYR A 48 3.70 -15.11 3.88
CA TYR A 48 2.95 -14.01 3.31
C TYR A 48 2.22 -14.45 2.05
N ASN A 49 1.04 -13.89 1.83
CA ASN A 49 0.33 -13.99 0.57
C ASN A 49 0.91 -12.96 -0.40
N LEU A 50 1.94 -13.35 -1.16
CA LEU A 50 2.61 -12.47 -2.11
C LEU A 50 1.86 -12.40 -3.43
N GLY A 51 1.66 -11.20 -3.96
CA GLY A 51 1.02 -10.95 -5.24
C GLY A 51 1.84 -11.46 -6.43
N VAL A 52 1.17 -11.68 -7.56
CA VAL A 52 1.81 -12.15 -8.81
C VAL A 52 2.85 -11.18 -9.34
N ASP A 53 2.69 -9.90 -9.08
CA ASP A 53 3.64 -8.83 -9.39
C ASP A 53 4.98 -8.95 -8.63
N ILE A 54 5.02 -9.72 -7.53
CA ILE A 54 6.23 -9.97 -6.73
C ILE A 54 6.84 -11.33 -7.02
N VAL A 55 6.01 -12.37 -7.14
CA VAL A 55 6.49 -13.76 -7.32
C VAL A 55 6.42 -14.23 -8.75
N GLY A 56 5.68 -13.56 -9.61
CA GLY A 56 5.31 -13.98 -10.96
C GLY A 56 4.15 -14.97 -10.96
N GLY A 57 3.56 -15.17 -12.14
CA GLY A 57 2.42 -16.04 -12.36
C GLY A 57 1.28 -15.33 -13.08
N THR A 58 0.11 -16.00 -13.15
CA THR A 58 -1.09 -15.46 -13.80
C THR A 58 -2.16 -15.16 -12.76
N LEU A 59 -2.70 -13.95 -12.79
CA LEU A 59 -3.84 -13.49 -12.02
C LEU A 59 -5.05 -13.37 -12.96
N ALA A 60 -6.15 -14.03 -12.63
CA ALA A 60 -7.40 -13.88 -13.38
C ALA A 60 -8.55 -13.50 -12.46
N THR A 61 -9.36 -12.56 -12.90
CA THR A 61 -10.64 -12.24 -12.28
C THR A 61 -11.73 -12.96 -13.04
N ILE A 62 -12.48 -13.83 -12.36
CA ILE A 62 -13.54 -14.64 -12.93
C ILE A 62 -14.86 -14.23 -12.27
N LYS A 63 -15.87 -13.93 -13.09
CA LYS A 63 -17.23 -13.63 -12.64
C LYS A 63 -18.14 -14.82 -12.88
N PHE A 64 -18.98 -15.12 -11.89
CA PHE A 64 -19.96 -16.21 -11.95
C PHE A 64 -21.40 -15.66 -11.96
N ASN A 65 -22.32 -16.42 -12.56
CA ASN A 65 -23.75 -16.07 -12.54
C ASN A 65 -24.44 -16.36 -11.18
N SER A 66 -23.80 -17.14 -10.32
CA SER A 66 -24.23 -17.45 -8.96
C SER A 66 -23.03 -17.46 -8.02
N THR A 67 -23.27 -17.64 -6.71
CA THR A 67 -22.18 -17.75 -5.73
C THR A 67 -21.17 -18.82 -6.15
N PRO A 68 -19.89 -18.46 -6.30
CA PRO A 68 -18.86 -19.36 -6.82
C PRO A 68 -18.54 -20.49 -5.83
N ASP A 69 -18.54 -21.72 -6.30
CA ASP A 69 -18.02 -22.87 -5.58
C ASP A 69 -16.51 -22.97 -5.79
N VAL A 70 -15.77 -22.52 -4.76
CA VAL A 70 -14.29 -22.44 -4.79
C VAL A 70 -13.66 -23.82 -4.92
N ASP A 71 -14.23 -24.85 -4.27
CA ASP A 71 -13.67 -26.20 -4.29
C ASP A 71 -13.89 -26.87 -5.63
N ARG A 72 -15.07 -26.67 -6.22
CA ARG A 72 -15.37 -27.14 -7.58
C ARG A 72 -14.46 -26.49 -8.62
N LEU A 73 -14.23 -25.18 -8.51
CA LEU A 73 -13.30 -24.45 -9.37
C LEU A 73 -11.86 -24.95 -9.20
N ARG A 74 -11.41 -25.17 -7.96
CA ARG A 74 -10.08 -25.71 -7.66
C ARG A 74 -9.87 -27.09 -8.29
N ASN A 75 -10.85 -27.96 -8.16
CA ASN A 75 -10.81 -29.28 -8.75
C ASN A 75 -10.77 -29.21 -10.29
N ALA A 76 -11.58 -28.33 -10.91
CA ALA A 76 -11.60 -28.10 -12.34
C ALA A 76 -10.23 -27.60 -12.87
N LEU A 77 -9.56 -26.70 -12.14
CA LEU A 77 -8.20 -26.27 -12.47
C LEU A 77 -7.18 -27.41 -12.33
N GLY A 78 -7.36 -28.30 -11.35
CA GLY A 78 -6.54 -29.51 -11.19
C GLY A 78 -6.62 -30.46 -12.37
N THR A 79 -7.79 -30.64 -13.00
CA THR A 79 -7.95 -31.47 -14.20
C THR A 79 -7.18 -30.94 -15.41
N GLN A 80 -6.84 -29.66 -15.42
CA GLN A 80 -6.01 -29.02 -16.46
C GLN A 80 -4.49 -29.14 -16.19
N GLY A 81 -4.08 -30.00 -15.25
CA GLY A 81 -2.69 -30.23 -14.91
C GLY A 81 -2.05 -29.07 -14.12
N ILE A 82 -2.87 -28.28 -13.43
CA ILE A 82 -2.36 -27.22 -12.52
C ILE A 82 -2.28 -27.82 -11.12
N GLU A 83 -1.13 -27.65 -10.45
CA GLU A 83 -0.96 -28.06 -9.07
C GLU A 83 -1.92 -27.30 -8.16
N THR A 84 -2.99 -27.96 -7.71
CA THR A 84 -4.07 -27.33 -6.93
C THR A 84 -3.57 -26.73 -5.61
N ALA A 85 -2.50 -27.27 -5.05
CA ALA A 85 -1.86 -26.75 -3.86
C ALA A 85 -1.27 -25.34 -4.04
N LYS A 86 -0.84 -25.00 -5.26
CA LYS A 86 -0.27 -23.67 -5.60
C LYS A 86 -1.30 -22.69 -6.14
N VAL A 87 -2.55 -23.11 -6.29
CA VAL A 87 -3.64 -22.24 -6.78
C VAL A 87 -4.28 -21.52 -5.61
N THR A 88 -4.23 -20.20 -5.62
CA THR A 88 -4.98 -19.38 -4.67
C THR A 88 -6.27 -18.88 -5.32
N ILE A 89 -7.41 -19.19 -4.70
CA ILE A 89 -8.72 -18.72 -5.13
C ILE A 89 -9.31 -17.90 -3.99
N GLN A 90 -9.56 -16.61 -4.24
CA GLN A 90 -10.11 -15.69 -3.26
C GLN A 90 -11.43 -15.11 -3.78
N PRO A 91 -12.56 -15.28 -3.07
CA PRO A 91 -13.77 -14.56 -3.39
C PRO A 91 -13.53 -13.05 -3.26
N VAL A 92 -14.02 -12.29 -4.22
CA VAL A 92 -14.05 -10.84 -4.17
C VAL A 92 -15.18 -10.42 -3.25
N GLY A 93 -14.85 -9.60 -2.24
CA GLY A 93 -15.83 -9.16 -1.25
C GLY A 93 -16.93 -8.29 -1.86
N ASP A 94 -18.15 -8.47 -1.40
CA ASP A 94 -19.29 -7.66 -1.80
C ASP A 94 -19.14 -6.21 -1.27
N GLN A 95 -19.58 -5.24 -2.07
CA GLN A 95 -19.63 -3.85 -1.62
C GLN A 95 -20.93 -3.58 -0.86
N ILE A 96 -20.84 -2.80 0.22
CA ILE A 96 -21.99 -2.42 1.02
C ILE A 96 -23.03 -1.71 0.14
N GLY A 97 -24.24 -2.26 0.09
CA GLY A 97 -25.36 -1.68 -0.67
C GLY A 97 -25.41 -2.02 -2.16
N GLN A 98 -24.53 -2.93 -2.64
CA GLN A 98 -24.58 -3.45 -4.02
C GLN A 98 -24.96 -4.94 -4.03
N PRO A 99 -25.49 -5.47 -5.15
CA PRO A 99 -25.74 -6.90 -5.29
C PRO A 99 -24.42 -7.71 -5.21
N PRO A 100 -24.47 -8.98 -4.80
CA PRO A 100 -23.31 -9.83 -4.71
C PRO A 100 -22.53 -9.84 -6.04
N ARG A 101 -21.23 -9.63 -5.98
CA ARG A 101 -20.38 -9.58 -7.18
C ARG A 101 -20.19 -10.93 -7.83
N ASN A 102 -20.28 -12.01 -7.05
CA ASN A 102 -20.02 -13.39 -7.49
C ASN A 102 -18.69 -13.51 -8.27
N GLU A 103 -17.68 -12.78 -7.85
CA GLU A 103 -16.36 -12.74 -8.48
C GLU A 103 -15.34 -13.49 -7.63
N VAL A 104 -14.40 -14.14 -8.28
CA VAL A 104 -13.23 -14.74 -7.64
C VAL A 104 -11.96 -14.29 -8.32
N LEU A 105 -10.94 -14.06 -7.51
CA LEU A 105 -9.56 -13.87 -7.94
C LEU A 105 -8.87 -15.23 -7.95
N VAL A 106 -8.40 -15.67 -9.09
CA VAL A 106 -7.64 -16.90 -9.25
C VAL A 106 -6.19 -16.56 -9.57
N ARG A 107 -5.27 -17.03 -8.71
CA ARG A 107 -3.84 -16.96 -8.97
C ARG A 107 -3.32 -18.32 -9.33
N LEU A 108 -2.69 -18.39 -10.49
CA LEU A 108 -1.98 -19.56 -10.97
C LEU A 108 -0.48 -19.35 -10.81
N PRO A 109 0.27 -20.39 -10.42
CA PRO A 109 1.72 -20.35 -10.46
C PRO A 109 2.19 -20.14 -11.90
N ASN A 110 3.47 -19.82 -12.06
CA ASN A 110 4.08 -19.76 -13.39
C ASN A 110 3.91 -21.11 -14.10
N LEU A 111 3.25 -21.10 -15.27
CA LEU A 111 2.90 -22.31 -16.00
C LEU A 111 3.92 -22.67 -17.10
N VAL A 112 4.78 -21.72 -17.46
CA VAL A 112 5.84 -21.93 -18.45
C VAL A 112 7.17 -22.09 -17.74
N ASN A 113 7.73 -23.30 -17.76
CA ASN A 113 9.09 -23.53 -17.30
C ASN A 113 10.07 -22.85 -18.25
N VAL A 114 10.62 -21.71 -17.84
CA VAL A 114 11.67 -21.00 -18.60
C VAL A 114 12.96 -21.81 -18.51
N VAL A 115 13.22 -22.68 -19.49
CA VAL A 115 14.54 -23.21 -19.73
C VAL A 115 15.41 -22.04 -20.19
N ARG A 116 16.38 -21.67 -19.35
CA ARG A 116 17.36 -20.62 -19.66
C ARG A 116 18.12 -20.96 -20.93
N GLN A 117 17.87 -20.25 -22.01
CA GLN A 117 18.84 -20.06 -23.09
C GLN A 117 19.42 -18.66 -22.97
N GLU A 118 20.70 -18.60 -22.69
CA GLU A 118 21.46 -17.35 -22.65
C GLU A 118 21.48 -16.71 -24.03
N GLY A 119 20.97 -15.49 -24.17
CA GLY A 119 21.28 -14.62 -25.30
C GLY A 119 20.16 -13.97 -26.09
N GLN A 120 18.89 -13.96 -25.67
CA GLN A 120 17.84 -13.24 -26.42
C GLN A 120 16.97 -12.34 -25.55
N SER A 121 16.66 -11.14 -26.08
CA SER A 121 15.75 -10.13 -25.50
C SER A 121 14.27 -10.56 -25.62
N GLU A 122 13.89 -11.66 -24.93
CA GLU A 122 12.60 -12.36 -25.06
C GLU A 122 11.56 -12.03 -23.96
N THR A 123 11.81 -11.03 -23.14
CA THR A 123 11.06 -10.83 -21.90
C THR A 123 9.56 -10.49 -22.11
N ALA A 124 9.25 -9.75 -23.17
CA ALA A 124 7.86 -9.37 -23.46
C ALA A 124 7.05 -10.48 -24.14
N ALA A 125 7.66 -11.25 -25.04
CA ALA A 125 7.01 -12.36 -25.73
C ALA A 125 6.62 -13.50 -24.76
N LYS A 126 7.49 -13.80 -23.77
CA LYS A 126 7.22 -14.84 -22.76
C LYS A 126 6.13 -14.46 -21.75
N ALA A 127 5.94 -13.19 -21.43
CA ALA A 127 4.82 -12.74 -20.58
C ALA A 127 3.47 -12.94 -21.27
N THR A 128 3.43 -12.70 -22.57
CA THR A 128 2.23 -12.90 -23.38
C THR A 128 1.88 -14.38 -23.48
N ASP A 129 2.89 -15.24 -23.70
CA ASP A 129 2.70 -16.70 -23.76
C ASP A 129 2.20 -17.26 -22.42
N ASP A 130 2.72 -16.80 -21.27
CA ASP A 130 2.25 -17.25 -19.95
C ASP A 130 0.82 -16.79 -19.66
N ALA A 131 0.45 -15.56 -20.04
CA ALA A 131 -0.91 -15.06 -19.93
C ALA A 131 -1.87 -15.88 -20.80
N ASP A 132 -1.48 -16.19 -22.01
CA ASP A 132 -2.31 -16.95 -22.95
C ASP A 132 -2.46 -18.40 -22.50
N VAL A 133 -1.40 -19.06 -22.04
CA VAL A 133 -1.46 -20.42 -21.48
C VAL A 133 -2.31 -20.45 -20.21
N GLY A 134 -2.13 -19.49 -19.31
CA GLY A 134 -2.94 -19.34 -18.10
C GLY A 134 -4.41 -19.15 -18.43
N LYS A 135 -4.72 -18.24 -19.35
CA LYS A 135 -6.07 -17.98 -19.82
C LYS A 135 -6.72 -19.21 -20.46
N GLN A 136 -6.00 -19.92 -21.33
CA GLN A 136 -6.50 -21.14 -21.98
C GLN A 136 -6.82 -22.22 -20.94
N LYS A 137 -5.96 -22.46 -19.96
CA LYS A 137 -6.21 -23.44 -18.89
C LYS A 137 -7.39 -23.04 -18.01
N ILE A 138 -7.56 -21.76 -17.71
CA ILE A 138 -8.74 -21.27 -16.98
C ILE A 138 -10.00 -21.47 -17.79
N LEU A 139 -10.01 -21.09 -19.05
CA LEU A 139 -11.18 -21.31 -19.94
C LEU A 139 -11.52 -22.78 -20.07
N ALA A 140 -10.53 -23.67 -20.22
CA ALA A 140 -10.73 -25.11 -20.25
C ALA A 140 -11.29 -25.65 -18.92
N ALA A 141 -10.82 -25.16 -17.78
CA ALA A 141 -11.37 -25.50 -16.48
C ALA A 141 -12.83 -25.02 -16.34
N LEU A 142 -13.13 -23.77 -16.74
CA LEU A 142 -14.49 -23.22 -16.69
C LEU A 142 -15.45 -24.00 -17.62
N ALA A 143 -14.97 -24.45 -18.78
CA ALA A 143 -15.77 -25.28 -19.67
C ALA A 143 -16.24 -26.58 -18.99
N THR A 144 -15.44 -27.16 -18.07
CA THR A 144 -15.86 -28.37 -17.31
C THR A 144 -16.91 -28.09 -16.25
N LEU A 145 -17.16 -26.83 -15.92
CA LEU A 145 -18.18 -26.42 -14.94
C LEU A 145 -19.54 -26.20 -15.58
N ASN A 146 -19.59 -26.09 -16.92
CA ASN A 146 -20.83 -25.91 -17.68
C ASN A 146 -21.67 -27.20 -17.70
N ASP A 147 -22.95 -27.06 -18.01
CA ASP A 147 -23.86 -28.21 -18.15
C ASP A 147 -23.41 -29.11 -19.32
N PRO A 148 -23.25 -30.43 -19.13
CA PRO A 148 -22.97 -31.37 -20.21
C PRO A 148 -23.95 -31.30 -21.37
N ALA A 149 -25.21 -30.86 -21.13
CA ALA A 149 -26.22 -30.68 -22.17
C ALA A 149 -25.84 -29.60 -23.21
N THR A 150 -24.91 -28.68 -22.87
CA THR A 150 -24.42 -27.65 -23.78
C THR A 150 -23.24 -28.11 -24.64
N ALA A 151 -22.90 -29.40 -24.58
CA ALA A 151 -21.82 -29.96 -25.38
C ALA A 151 -22.03 -29.72 -26.88
N GLY A 152 -21.04 -29.13 -27.53
CA GLY A 152 -21.13 -28.77 -28.96
C GLY A 152 -21.70 -27.37 -29.24
N GLN A 153 -22.25 -26.66 -28.25
CA GLN A 153 -22.63 -25.26 -28.37
C GLN A 153 -21.45 -24.33 -28.07
N VAL A 154 -21.56 -23.06 -28.47
CA VAL A 154 -20.54 -22.02 -28.30
C VAL A 154 -20.89 -21.15 -27.12
N ASP A 155 -19.96 -21.00 -26.18
CA ASP A 155 -20.13 -20.16 -24.99
C ASP A 155 -19.88 -18.69 -25.32
N LEU A 156 -20.92 -17.85 -25.24
CA LEU A 156 -20.83 -16.39 -25.46
C LEU A 156 -20.06 -15.63 -24.36
N ASN A 157 -19.92 -16.21 -23.17
CA ASN A 157 -19.21 -15.59 -22.05
C ASN A 157 -17.70 -15.80 -22.11
N SER A 158 -17.23 -16.83 -22.84
CA SER A 158 -15.81 -17.20 -22.92
C SER A 158 -15.08 -16.63 -24.13
N LEU A 159 -15.82 -16.28 -25.21
CA LEU A 159 -15.23 -15.89 -26.49
C LEU A 159 -15.08 -14.39 -26.69
N GLY A 160 -14.05 -14.01 -27.46
CA GLY A 160 -13.84 -12.67 -27.97
C GLY A 160 -14.73 -12.34 -29.18
N LYS A 161 -14.79 -11.06 -29.56
CA LYS A 161 -15.62 -10.56 -30.67
C LYS A 161 -15.41 -11.37 -31.97
N ASP A 162 -14.15 -11.54 -32.40
CA ASP A 162 -13.81 -12.18 -33.67
C ASP A 162 -14.21 -13.67 -33.68
N GLN A 163 -14.09 -14.34 -32.55
CA GLN A 163 -14.49 -15.73 -32.37
C GLN A 163 -16.03 -15.89 -32.40
N ILE A 164 -16.76 -14.95 -31.77
CA ILE A 164 -18.22 -14.90 -31.81
C ILE A 164 -18.68 -14.63 -33.26
N ALA A 165 -18.06 -13.68 -33.97
CA ALA A 165 -18.38 -13.39 -35.37
C ALA A 165 -18.16 -14.60 -36.27
N SER A 166 -17.02 -15.29 -36.14
CA SER A 166 -16.72 -16.53 -36.87
C SER A 166 -17.72 -17.65 -36.58
N ALA A 167 -18.11 -17.81 -35.30
CA ALA A 167 -19.11 -18.78 -34.90
C ALA A 167 -20.51 -18.44 -35.45
N LEU A 168 -20.90 -17.17 -35.46
CA LEU A 168 -22.16 -16.69 -36.06
C LEU A 168 -22.19 -16.93 -37.57
N ALA A 169 -21.10 -16.63 -38.26
CA ALA A 169 -21.01 -16.90 -39.71
C ALA A 169 -21.13 -18.40 -40.02
N SER A 170 -20.46 -19.26 -39.27
CA SER A 170 -20.44 -20.70 -39.53
C SER A 170 -21.71 -21.42 -39.09
N ARG A 171 -22.34 -21.03 -37.96
CA ARG A 171 -23.50 -21.75 -37.37
C ARG A 171 -24.84 -21.10 -37.68
N ALA A 172 -24.88 -19.76 -37.77
CA ALA A 172 -26.12 -19.04 -38.10
C ALA A 172 -26.20 -18.65 -39.57
N GLY A 173 -25.19 -18.97 -40.40
CA GLY A 173 -25.17 -18.69 -41.84
C GLY A 173 -25.14 -17.18 -42.15
N LEU A 174 -24.66 -16.35 -41.26
CA LEU A 174 -24.57 -14.92 -41.46
C LEU A 174 -23.42 -14.54 -42.39
N ASP A 175 -23.62 -13.51 -43.21
CA ASP A 175 -22.51 -12.89 -43.90
C ASP A 175 -21.51 -12.22 -42.90
N ALA A 176 -20.27 -12.05 -43.34
CA ALA A 176 -19.20 -11.58 -42.49
C ALA A 176 -19.49 -10.20 -41.82
N GLN A 177 -20.18 -9.31 -42.54
CA GLN A 177 -20.50 -7.98 -42.00
C GLN A 177 -21.56 -8.05 -40.90
N ARG A 178 -22.66 -8.78 -41.15
CA ARG A 178 -23.73 -8.99 -40.15
C ARG A 178 -23.24 -9.78 -38.95
N ALA A 179 -22.38 -10.76 -39.15
CA ALA A 179 -21.76 -11.53 -38.09
C ALA A 179 -20.89 -10.62 -37.18
N ASP A 180 -20.10 -9.73 -37.78
CA ASP A 180 -19.25 -8.77 -37.03
C ASP A 180 -20.08 -7.73 -36.26
N GLU A 181 -21.14 -7.18 -36.92
CA GLU A 181 -22.05 -6.23 -36.25
C GLU A 181 -22.80 -6.88 -35.09
N THR A 182 -23.31 -8.11 -35.27
CA THR A 182 -24.01 -8.85 -34.22
C THR A 182 -23.07 -9.20 -33.07
N ALA A 183 -21.85 -9.70 -33.37
CA ALA A 183 -20.84 -9.99 -32.36
C ALA A 183 -20.45 -8.74 -31.58
N SER A 184 -20.29 -7.59 -32.26
CA SER A 184 -20.00 -6.31 -31.60
C SER A 184 -21.08 -5.93 -30.60
N ARG A 185 -22.35 -6.06 -30.94
CA ARG A 185 -23.49 -5.77 -30.07
C ARG A 185 -23.54 -6.71 -28.86
N ILE A 186 -23.30 -7.99 -29.07
CA ILE A 186 -23.28 -8.99 -28.00
C ILE A 186 -22.16 -8.66 -27.00
N VAL A 187 -20.95 -8.36 -27.49
CA VAL A 187 -19.82 -8.02 -26.65
C VAL A 187 -20.08 -6.69 -25.92
N GLU A 188 -20.60 -5.67 -26.62
CA GLU A 188 -20.94 -4.40 -26.00
C GLU A 188 -21.99 -4.56 -24.89
N TYR A 189 -23.03 -5.36 -25.12
CA TYR A 189 -24.02 -5.69 -24.10
C TYR A 189 -23.41 -6.42 -22.91
N ARG A 190 -22.56 -7.43 -23.18
CA ARG A 190 -21.83 -8.19 -22.15
C ARG A 190 -20.99 -7.24 -21.26
N GLU A 191 -20.19 -6.37 -21.89
CA GLU A 191 -19.24 -5.51 -21.15
C GLU A 191 -19.91 -4.32 -20.44
N LYS A 192 -20.83 -3.62 -21.15
CA LYS A 192 -21.40 -2.37 -20.62
C LYS A 192 -22.65 -2.60 -19.76
N SER A 193 -23.50 -3.55 -20.12
CA SER A 193 -24.80 -3.73 -19.46
C SER A 193 -24.82 -4.87 -18.44
N ARG A 194 -23.91 -5.85 -18.59
CA ARG A 194 -23.86 -7.06 -17.77
C ARG A 194 -22.54 -7.23 -17.01
N ASP A 195 -21.68 -6.22 -17.02
CA ASP A 195 -20.42 -6.23 -16.29
C ASP A 195 -19.59 -7.51 -16.59
N GLY A 196 -19.52 -7.90 -17.86
CA GLY A 196 -18.71 -9.00 -18.39
C GLY A 196 -19.37 -10.37 -18.43
N LEU A 197 -20.59 -10.58 -17.90
CA LEU A 197 -21.25 -11.87 -17.87
C LEU A 197 -22.73 -11.80 -18.28
N ILE A 198 -23.11 -12.48 -19.37
CA ILE A 198 -24.51 -12.64 -19.80
C ILE A 198 -25.13 -13.80 -19.01
N GLY A 199 -26.24 -13.54 -18.32
CA GLY A 199 -26.89 -14.54 -17.47
C GLY A 199 -27.71 -15.58 -18.25
N ASN A 200 -28.35 -15.17 -19.35
CA ASN A 200 -29.21 -16.07 -20.14
C ASN A 200 -29.15 -15.71 -21.62
N ILE A 201 -29.20 -16.73 -22.48
CA ILE A 201 -29.20 -16.59 -23.95
C ILE A 201 -30.39 -15.78 -24.45
N SER A 202 -31.55 -15.82 -23.76
CA SER A 202 -32.73 -15.03 -24.10
C SER A 202 -32.53 -13.53 -24.03
N GLU A 203 -31.57 -13.08 -23.22
CA GLU A 203 -31.21 -11.65 -23.14
C GLU A 203 -30.57 -11.18 -24.45
N VAL A 204 -29.73 -12.03 -25.04
CA VAL A 204 -29.05 -11.76 -26.32
C VAL A 204 -30.05 -11.78 -27.47
N ARG A 205 -31.00 -12.72 -27.45
CA ARG A 205 -32.07 -12.77 -28.44
C ARG A 205 -32.90 -11.51 -28.50
N ASN A 206 -33.16 -10.91 -27.36
CA ASN A 206 -34.00 -9.70 -27.23
C ASN A 206 -33.22 -8.39 -27.42
N LEU A 207 -31.93 -8.45 -27.77
CA LEU A 207 -31.13 -7.25 -28.07
C LEU A 207 -31.68 -6.54 -29.30
N GLY A 208 -31.87 -5.23 -29.19
CA GLY A 208 -32.35 -4.42 -30.33
C GLY A 208 -31.40 -4.54 -31.52
N GLY A 209 -31.98 -4.96 -32.66
CA GLY A 209 -31.24 -5.18 -33.92
C GLY A 209 -30.69 -6.59 -34.12
N VAL A 210 -31.04 -7.55 -33.25
CA VAL A 210 -30.90 -8.99 -33.54
C VAL A 210 -32.18 -9.46 -34.24
N ASP A 211 -32.04 -9.90 -35.48
CA ASP A 211 -33.14 -10.43 -36.27
C ASP A 211 -33.71 -11.70 -35.59
N PRO A 212 -35.04 -11.93 -35.60
CA PRO A 212 -35.64 -13.15 -35.05
C PRO A 212 -35.04 -14.46 -35.59
N GLN A 213 -34.58 -14.49 -36.84
CA GLN A 213 -33.89 -15.64 -37.39
C GLN A 213 -32.52 -15.90 -36.75
N ILE A 214 -31.78 -14.82 -36.46
CA ILE A 214 -30.53 -14.87 -35.71
C ILE A 214 -30.80 -15.35 -34.28
N GLY A 215 -31.87 -14.86 -33.65
CA GLY A 215 -32.30 -15.27 -32.31
C GLY A 215 -32.53 -16.77 -32.19
N ALA A 216 -33.19 -17.42 -33.18
CA ALA A 216 -33.38 -18.85 -33.19
C ALA A 216 -32.07 -19.63 -33.39
N ALA A 217 -31.18 -19.16 -34.24
CA ALA A 217 -29.86 -19.75 -34.44
C ALA A 217 -28.97 -19.62 -33.18
N LEU A 218 -29.09 -18.51 -32.43
CA LEU A 218 -28.40 -18.31 -31.16
C LEU A 218 -28.86 -19.35 -30.12
N GLU A 219 -30.16 -19.65 -30.00
CA GLU A 219 -30.67 -20.65 -29.05
C GLU A 219 -30.21 -22.07 -29.36
N GLN A 220 -30.01 -22.41 -30.65
CA GLN A 220 -29.58 -23.75 -31.05
C GLN A 220 -28.07 -23.94 -31.01
N GLY A 221 -27.31 -22.93 -31.36
CA GLY A 221 -25.85 -23.03 -31.55
C GLY A 221 -25.00 -22.45 -30.43
N PHE A 222 -25.60 -21.69 -29.51
CA PHE A 222 -24.87 -20.95 -28.49
C PHE A 222 -25.51 -21.11 -27.11
N PHE A 223 -24.69 -20.89 -26.07
CA PHE A 223 -25.17 -20.84 -24.69
C PHE A 223 -24.40 -19.77 -23.90
N THR A 224 -24.84 -19.49 -22.70
CA THR A 224 -24.17 -18.62 -21.77
C THR A 224 -23.57 -19.46 -20.64
N GLY A 225 -22.25 -19.56 -20.62
CA GLY A 225 -21.52 -20.30 -19.59
C GLY A 225 -21.75 -19.75 -18.17
N VAL A 226 -21.54 -20.61 -17.19
CA VAL A 226 -21.71 -20.26 -15.74
C VAL A 226 -20.77 -19.17 -15.26
N ALA A 227 -19.69 -18.90 -15.98
CA ALA A 227 -18.66 -17.92 -15.60
C ALA A 227 -18.03 -17.26 -16.82
N ALA A 228 -17.46 -16.08 -16.62
CA ALA A 228 -16.67 -15.34 -17.60
C ALA A 228 -15.35 -14.87 -16.99
N VAL A 229 -14.30 -14.81 -17.79
CA VAL A 229 -13.01 -14.25 -17.42
C VAL A 229 -13.03 -12.73 -17.69
N LYS A 230 -13.04 -11.90 -16.64
CA LYS A 230 -13.04 -10.43 -16.76
C LYS A 230 -11.68 -9.87 -17.15
N SER A 231 -10.64 -10.33 -16.47
CA SER A 231 -9.27 -9.89 -16.74
C SER A 231 -8.29 -11.03 -16.51
N VAL A 232 -7.18 -10.99 -17.24
CA VAL A 232 -6.02 -11.85 -17.03
C VAL A 232 -4.78 -10.98 -17.06
N GLU A 233 -3.99 -11.07 -16.00
CA GLU A 233 -2.71 -10.40 -15.88
C GLU A 233 -1.63 -11.44 -15.62
N ALA A 234 -0.49 -11.33 -16.30
CA ALA A 234 0.63 -12.23 -16.06
C ALA A 234 1.93 -11.44 -15.87
N VAL A 235 2.71 -11.91 -14.92
CA VAL A 235 4.03 -11.32 -14.60
C VAL A 235 5.07 -12.43 -14.63
N ILE A 236 6.13 -12.21 -15.41
CA ILE A 236 7.27 -13.14 -15.44
C ILE A 236 7.99 -13.08 -14.10
N PRO A 237 8.37 -14.23 -13.48
CA PRO A 237 9.03 -14.29 -12.18
C PRO A 237 10.30 -13.45 -12.08
N GLN A 238 11.07 -13.33 -13.16
CA GLN A 238 12.27 -12.51 -13.19
C GLN A 238 11.96 -11.02 -13.02
N VAL A 239 10.89 -10.52 -13.65
CA VAL A 239 10.43 -9.14 -13.53
C VAL A 239 9.94 -8.89 -12.11
N GLY A 240 9.14 -9.80 -11.54
CA GLY A 240 8.68 -9.72 -10.16
C GLY A 240 9.83 -9.69 -9.15
N ALA A 241 10.85 -10.55 -9.33
CA ALA A 241 12.04 -10.57 -8.47
C ALA A 241 12.85 -9.27 -8.58
N ASP A 242 13.02 -8.72 -9.79
CA ASP A 242 13.73 -7.46 -10.01
C ASP A 242 12.98 -6.28 -9.37
N LEU A 243 11.67 -6.21 -9.57
CA LEU A 243 10.81 -5.20 -8.95
C LEU A 243 10.86 -5.28 -7.41
N ARG A 244 10.79 -6.48 -6.84
CA ARG A 244 10.92 -6.70 -5.39
C ARG A 244 12.26 -6.21 -4.87
N ASN A 245 13.37 -6.59 -5.52
CA ASN A 245 14.72 -6.21 -5.10
C ASN A 245 14.92 -4.69 -5.17
N ARG A 246 14.44 -4.06 -6.24
CA ARG A 246 14.45 -2.60 -6.38
C ARG A 246 13.59 -1.92 -5.31
N ALA A 247 12.41 -2.45 -5.01
CA ALA A 247 11.53 -1.93 -3.97
C ALA A 247 12.17 -2.00 -2.58
N ILE A 248 12.81 -3.12 -2.22
CA ILE A 248 13.56 -3.28 -0.96
C ILE A 248 14.71 -2.27 -0.92
N PHE A 249 15.50 -2.18 -1.99
CA PHE A 249 16.63 -1.24 -2.07
C PHE A 249 16.20 0.21 -1.89
N VAL A 250 15.15 0.65 -2.60
CA VAL A 250 14.60 2.01 -2.49
C VAL A 250 14.07 2.28 -1.09
N SER A 251 13.41 1.30 -0.46
CA SER A 251 12.90 1.43 0.91
C SER A 251 14.04 1.62 1.92
N LEU A 252 15.10 0.82 1.83
CA LEU A 252 16.27 0.95 2.70
C LEU A 252 17.02 2.26 2.47
N LEU A 253 17.17 2.67 1.21
CA LEU A 253 17.81 3.95 0.85
C LEU A 253 16.99 5.13 1.38
N SER A 254 15.66 5.06 1.30
CA SER A 254 14.75 6.06 1.87
C SER A 254 14.90 6.17 3.38
N CYS A 255 14.92 5.04 4.10
CA CYS A 255 15.14 5.02 5.55
C CYS A 255 16.51 5.60 5.93
N LEU A 256 17.56 5.27 5.18
CA LEU A 256 18.91 5.81 5.42
C LEU A 256 18.96 7.32 5.17
N GLY A 257 18.40 7.77 4.05
CA GLY A 257 18.32 9.21 3.73
C GLY A 257 17.57 9.99 4.81
N MET A 258 16.49 9.40 5.33
CA MET A 258 15.70 9.99 6.40
C MET A 258 16.47 10.05 7.73
N LEU A 259 17.17 8.98 8.10
CA LEU A 259 18.06 8.97 9.27
C LEU A 259 19.09 10.11 9.21
N ILE A 260 19.77 10.25 8.07
CA ILE A 260 20.77 11.29 7.85
C ILE A 260 20.12 12.68 7.92
N TYR A 261 18.98 12.88 7.24
CA TYR A 261 18.26 14.15 7.29
C TYR A 261 17.85 14.55 8.70
N VAL A 262 17.26 13.65 9.48
CA VAL A 262 16.81 13.92 10.85
C VAL A 262 18.01 14.17 11.77
N ALA A 263 19.06 13.33 11.68
CA ALA A 263 20.27 13.52 12.48
C ALA A 263 20.94 14.89 12.21
N PHE A 264 21.03 15.29 10.94
CA PHE A 264 21.55 16.59 10.52
C PHE A 264 20.65 17.74 10.98
N ARG A 265 19.33 17.63 10.75
CA ARG A 265 18.33 18.67 11.09
C ARG A 265 18.27 18.94 12.59
N PHE A 266 18.36 17.91 13.41
CA PHE A 266 18.28 18.03 14.86
C PHE A 266 19.65 18.10 15.55
N LYS A 267 20.75 17.91 14.81
CA LYS A 267 22.13 17.90 15.33
C LYS A 267 22.34 16.91 16.50
N SER A 268 21.57 15.82 16.51
CA SER A 268 21.68 14.72 17.46
C SER A 268 21.24 13.41 16.83
N TRP A 269 22.03 12.37 17.02
CA TRP A 269 21.74 11.01 16.55
C TRP A 269 20.55 10.38 17.29
N GLY A 270 20.29 10.80 18.56
CA GLY A 270 19.18 10.26 19.34
C GLY A 270 17.83 10.50 18.68
N PHE A 271 17.62 11.67 18.12
CA PHE A 271 16.40 11.99 17.37
C PHE A 271 16.28 11.16 16.09
N GLY A 272 17.39 10.98 15.34
CA GLY A 272 17.40 10.15 14.14
C GLY A 272 17.11 8.68 14.44
N ILE A 273 17.78 8.12 15.45
CA ILE A 273 17.60 6.72 15.84
C ILE A 273 16.17 6.47 16.35
N GLY A 274 15.66 7.34 17.24
CA GLY A 274 14.28 7.24 17.73
C GLY A 274 13.26 7.22 16.59
N SER A 275 13.44 8.07 15.58
CA SER A 275 12.58 8.10 14.39
C SER A 275 12.64 6.82 13.58
N VAL A 276 13.85 6.34 13.30
CA VAL A 276 14.04 5.13 12.47
C VAL A 276 13.49 3.89 13.18
N VAL A 277 13.71 3.77 14.49
CA VAL A 277 13.13 2.66 15.27
C VAL A 277 11.61 2.67 15.23
N ALA A 278 10.98 3.85 15.33
CA ALA A 278 9.52 3.96 15.20
C ALA A 278 9.02 3.55 13.82
N VAL A 279 9.70 3.97 12.75
CA VAL A 279 9.36 3.57 11.37
C VAL A 279 9.49 2.06 11.18
N PHE A 280 10.58 1.45 11.65
CA PHE A 280 10.73 0.00 11.59
C PHE A 280 9.64 -0.73 12.37
N HIS A 281 9.29 -0.23 13.55
CA HIS A 281 8.17 -0.75 14.34
C HIS A 281 6.86 -0.71 13.53
N ASP A 282 6.53 0.42 12.90
CA ASP A 282 5.29 0.61 12.16
C ASP A 282 5.21 -0.35 10.95
N VAL A 283 6.30 -0.50 10.22
CA VAL A 283 6.40 -1.45 9.11
C VAL A 283 6.26 -2.89 9.59
N LEU A 284 6.96 -3.27 10.67
CA LEU A 284 6.89 -4.64 11.21
C LEU A 284 5.49 -5.00 11.71
N VAL A 285 4.83 -4.10 12.42
CA VAL A 285 3.45 -4.32 12.89
C VAL A 285 2.50 -4.43 11.70
N THR A 286 2.61 -3.53 10.72
CA THR A 286 1.76 -3.58 9.51
C THR A 286 1.93 -4.90 8.76
N LEU A 287 3.17 -5.34 8.50
CA LEU A 287 3.46 -6.63 7.86
C LEU A 287 3.01 -7.81 8.72
N GLY A 288 3.09 -7.70 10.04
CA GLY A 288 2.55 -8.69 10.97
C GLY A 288 1.04 -8.89 10.78
N PHE A 289 0.28 -7.81 10.66
CA PHE A 289 -1.16 -7.88 10.36
C PHE A 289 -1.41 -8.52 8.99
N PHE A 290 -0.63 -8.19 7.96
CA PHE A 290 -0.75 -8.83 6.65
C PHE A 290 -0.52 -10.34 6.70
N SER A 291 0.46 -10.79 7.50
CA SER A 291 0.69 -12.23 7.71
C SER A 291 -0.46 -12.90 8.45
N ILE A 292 -0.99 -12.30 9.52
CA ILE A 292 -2.10 -12.86 10.31
C ILE A 292 -3.37 -12.96 9.46
N MET A 293 -3.73 -11.88 8.76
CA MET A 293 -4.96 -11.78 7.95
C MET A 293 -4.82 -12.41 6.56
N GLN A 294 -3.61 -12.83 6.18
CA GLN A 294 -3.29 -13.33 4.83
C GLN A 294 -3.72 -12.38 3.71
N TRP A 295 -3.64 -11.09 3.97
CA TRP A 295 -3.85 -10.09 2.93
C TRP A 295 -2.70 -10.11 1.92
N GLU A 296 -3.04 -9.83 0.67
CA GLU A 296 -2.07 -9.84 -0.40
C GLU A 296 -1.06 -8.71 -0.28
N ILE A 297 0.23 -9.05 -0.34
CA ILE A 297 1.32 -8.10 -0.47
C ILE A 297 1.72 -8.03 -1.95
N ASN A 298 1.39 -6.92 -2.58
CA ASN A 298 1.70 -6.59 -3.97
C ASN A 298 2.53 -5.29 -4.02
N LEU A 299 2.87 -4.81 -5.21
CA LEU A 299 3.65 -3.58 -5.37
C LEU A 299 2.93 -2.35 -4.79
N THR A 300 1.59 -2.34 -4.79
CA THR A 300 0.83 -1.22 -4.21
C THR A 300 0.97 -1.18 -2.69
N VAL A 301 1.10 -2.33 -2.01
CA VAL A 301 1.40 -2.39 -0.56
C VAL A 301 2.78 -1.83 -0.27
N ILE A 302 3.78 -2.11 -1.11
CA ILE A 302 5.12 -1.52 -0.95
C ILE A 302 5.06 0.01 -1.07
N ALA A 303 4.30 0.52 -2.05
CA ALA A 303 4.05 1.95 -2.18
C ALA A 303 3.34 2.55 -0.95
N ALA A 304 2.37 1.82 -0.37
CA ALA A 304 1.70 2.21 0.87
C ALA A 304 2.68 2.26 2.05
N LEU A 305 3.57 1.28 2.19
CA LEU A 305 4.59 1.26 3.25
C LEU A 305 5.57 2.43 3.12
N LEU A 306 6.01 2.77 1.89
CA LEU A 306 6.84 3.95 1.65
C LEU A 306 6.11 5.25 2.02
N THR A 307 4.83 5.33 1.69
CA THR A 307 3.96 6.46 2.07
C THR A 307 3.82 6.55 3.59
N LEU A 308 3.61 5.42 4.26
CA LEU A 308 3.52 5.33 5.72
C LEU A 308 4.80 5.81 6.40
N ILE A 309 5.97 5.42 5.88
CA ILE A 309 7.28 5.88 6.37
C ILE A 309 7.33 7.41 6.40
N GLY A 310 6.97 8.06 5.29
CA GLY A 310 6.94 9.52 5.21
C GLY A 310 5.91 10.16 6.14
N TYR A 311 4.74 9.55 6.25
CA TYR A 311 3.65 10.03 7.08
C TYR A 311 3.96 9.94 8.59
N SER A 312 4.42 8.79 9.08
CA SER A 312 4.80 8.58 10.48
C SER A 312 5.92 9.54 10.91
N MET A 313 6.87 9.80 10.00
CA MET A 313 7.95 10.74 10.26
C MET A 313 7.50 12.19 10.41
N ASN A 314 6.44 12.60 9.71
CA ASN A 314 5.94 13.97 9.80
C ASN A 314 5.57 14.34 11.25
N ASP A 315 4.83 13.48 11.93
CA ASP A 315 4.44 13.70 13.33
C ASP A 315 5.61 13.60 14.29
N THR A 316 6.51 12.65 14.08
CA THR A 316 7.73 12.49 14.86
C THR A 316 8.60 13.77 14.81
N ILE A 317 8.75 14.36 13.61
CA ILE A 317 9.49 15.61 13.43
C ILE A 317 8.83 16.77 14.21
N VAL A 318 7.50 16.87 14.19
CA VAL A 318 6.77 17.92 14.91
C VAL A 318 7.01 17.84 16.43
N ILE A 319 6.88 16.65 17.02
CA ILE A 319 7.13 16.42 18.44
C ILE A 319 8.60 16.71 18.76
N PHE A 320 9.52 16.23 17.95
CA PHE A 320 10.96 16.42 18.17
C PHE A 320 11.40 17.88 18.04
N ASP A 321 10.81 18.63 17.10
CA ASP A 321 11.08 20.07 17.00
C ASP A 321 10.57 20.82 18.26
N ARG A 322 9.41 20.42 18.79
CA ARG A 322 8.89 21.00 20.04
C ARG A 322 9.75 20.64 21.24
N ILE A 323 10.21 19.39 21.38
CA ILE A 323 11.16 19.01 22.43
C ILE A 323 12.42 19.89 22.35
N ARG A 324 12.97 20.06 21.15
CA ARG A 324 14.16 20.87 20.92
C ARG A 324 13.93 22.35 21.26
N GLU A 325 12.78 22.90 20.94
CA GLU A 325 12.40 24.26 21.30
C GLU A 325 12.35 24.43 22.82
N MET A 326 11.67 23.54 23.54
CA MET A 326 11.57 23.56 24.98
C MET A 326 12.94 23.44 25.68
N LEU A 327 13.85 22.63 25.15
CA LEU A 327 15.21 22.49 25.64
C LEU A 327 15.99 23.82 25.65
N ARG A 328 15.64 24.76 24.79
CA ARG A 328 16.29 26.08 24.75
C ARG A 328 15.82 26.98 25.88
N PHE A 329 14.54 26.90 26.27
CA PHE A 329 13.94 27.80 27.25
C PHE A 329 13.91 27.19 28.65
N ARG A 330 13.67 25.89 28.80
CA ARG A 330 13.48 25.18 30.07
C ARG A 330 14.66 24.25 30.39
N ARG A 331 15.86 24.80 30.51
CA ARG A 331 17.12 24.05 30.67
C ARG A 331 17.22 23.25 31.98
N ARG A 332 16.47 23.63 33.02
CA ARG A 332 16.50 22.98 34.33
C ARG A 332 15.62 21.73 34.44
N ASP A 333 14.61 21.62 33.60
CA ASP A 333 13.66 20.51 33.62
C ASP A 333 14.29 19.20 33.12
N SER A 334 13.76 18.07 33.55
CA SER A 334 14.20 16.77 33.05
C SER A 334 13.84 16.62 31.59
N LEU A 335 14.66 15.90 30.80
CA LEU A 335 14.37 15.66 29.37
C LEU A 335 13.06 14.90 29.18
N GLU A 336 12.75 13.96 30.10
CA GLU A 336 11.52 13.19 30.09
C GLU A 336 10.27 14.07 30.29
N ARG A 337 10.34 15.03 31.24
CA ARG A 337 9.26 16.00 31.45
C ARG A 337 9.07 16.90 30.25
N LEU A 338 10.15 17.41 29.65
CA LEU A 338 10.08 18.24 28.44
C LEU A 338 9.49 17.49 27.27
N ALA A 339 9.84 16.20 27.09
CA ALA A 339 9.29 15.36 26.05
C ALA A 339 7.78 15.09 26.27
N ASN A 340 7.36 14.83 27.51
CA ASN A 340 5.94 14.66 27.85
C ASN A 340 5.13 15.95 27.59
N ASP A 341 5.66 17.09 28.00
CA ASP A 341 5.02 18.38 27.77
C ASP A 341 4.93 18.71 26.27
N ALA A 342 5.98 18.40 25.49
CA ALA A 342 5.99 18.58 24.04
C ALA A 342 4.92 17.75 23.34
N VAL A 343 4.71 16.49 23.75
CA VAL A 343 3.63 15.64 23.26
C VAL A 343 2.27 16.25 23.56
N ASN A 344 2.05 16.73 24.80
CA ASN A 344 0.80 17.38 25.19
C ASN A 344 0.53 18.66 24.37
N GLU A 345 1.52 19.50 24.15
CA GLU A 345 1.34 20.74 23.38
C GLU A 345 1.12 20.51 21.89
N THR A 346 1.65 19.43 21.33
CA THR A 346 1.44 19.07 19.92
C THR A 346 0.21 18.21 19.68
N LEU A 347 -0.44 17.70 20.74
CA LEU A 347 -1.53 16.73 20.69
C LEU A 347 -2.70 17.17 19.78
N SER A 348 -3.16 18.41 19.91
CA SER A 348 -4.26 18.94 19.08
C SER A 348 -3.92 18.89 17.60
N ARG A 349 -2.69 19.23 17.23
CA ARG A 349 -2.23 19.20 15.84
C ARG A 349 -2.18 17.77 15.32
N THR A 350 -1.56 16.86 16.08
CA THR A 350 -1.41 15.45 15.71
C THR A 350 -2.77 14.76 15.56
N VAL A 351 -3.71 15.00 16.48
CA VAL A 351 -5.07 14.42 16.39
C VAL A 351 -5.84 14.95 15.19
N ILE A 352 -5.71 16.25 14.86
CA ILE A 352 -6.40 16.81 13.67
C ILE A 352 -5.80 16.25 12.39
N THR A 353 -4.48 16.27 12.24
CA THR A 353 -3.80 15.80 11.01
C THR A 353 -4.03 14.31 10.80
N ASN A 354 -3.83 13.51 11.84
CA ASN A 354 -4.03 12.05 11.76
C ASN A 354 -5.50 11.68 11.60
N GLY A 355 -6.40 12.40 12.28
CA GLY A 355 -7.85 12.20 12.15
C GLY A 355 -8.36 12.45 10.74
N LEU A 356 -7.93 13.54 10.09
CA LEU A 356 -8.32 13.84 8.71
C LEU A 356 -7.78 12.78 7.72
N THR A 357 -6.52 12.38 7.87
CA THR A 357 -5.93 11.34 7.02
C THR A 357 -6.57 9.98 7.28
N PHE A 358 -6.85 9.66 8.56
CA PHE A 358 -7.57 8.44 8.94
C PHE A 358 -8.95 8.38 8.28
N LEU A 359 -9.73 9.47 8.30
CA LEU A 359 -11.04 9.52 7.64
C LEU A 359 -10.93 9.30 6.12
N THR A 360 -9.92 9.90 5.49
CA THR A 360 -9.68 9.70 4.05
C THR A 360 -9.35 8.25 3.72
N VAL A 361 -8.45 7.64 4.50
CA VAL A 361 -8.05 6.24 4.29
C VAL A 361 -9.17 5.28 4.69
N PHE A 362 -9.96 5.61 5.72
CA PHE A 362 -11.15 4.84 6.08
C PHE A 362 -12.20 4.83 4.96
N ALA A 363 -12.45 5.98 4.33
CA ALA A 363 -13.30 6.05 3.15
C ALA A 363 -12.72 5.20 1.99
N LEU A 364 -11.40 5.19 1.82
CA LEU A 364 -10.74 4.36 0.81
C LEU A 364 -10.87 2.86 1.11
N VAL A 365 -10.84 2.44 2.38
CA VAL A 365 -11.11 1.05 2.80
C VAL A 365 -12.54 0.64 2.46
N LEU A 366 -13.51 1.54 2.64
CA LEU A 366 -14.92 1.24 2.40
C LEU A 366 -15.30 1.28 0.90
N PHE A 367 -14.72 2.19 0.13
CA PHE A 367 -15.15 2.50 -1.23
C PHE A 367 -14.06 2.30 -2.30
N GLY A 368 -12.82 1.96 -1.92
CA GLY A 368 -11.67 1.86 -2.85
C GLY A 368 -11.68 0.66 -3.80
N GLY A 369 -12.58 -0.30 -3.57
CA GLY A 369 -12.67 -1.51 -4.39
C GLY A 369 -11.47 -2.46 -4.23
N GLU A 370 -11.48 -3.56 -4.99
CA GLU A 370 -10.48 -4.64 -4.82
C GLU A 370 -9.05 -4.21 -5.20
N VAL A 371 -8.91 -3.36 -6.22
CA VAL A 371 -7.59 -2.91 -6.70
C VAL A 371 -6.82 -2.13 -5.62
N LEU A 372 -7.53 -1.33 -4.83
CA LEU A 372 -6.94 -0.51 -3.77
C LEU A 372 -7.03 -1.15 -2.38
N LYS A 373 -7.64 -2.33 -2.24
CA LYS A 373 -7.91 -2.98 -0.97
C LYS A 373 -6.66 -3.17 -0.12
N SER A 374 -5.64 -3.84 -0.65
CA SER A 374 -4.40 -4.11 0.08
C SER A 374 -3.65 -2.82 0.44
N PHE A 375 -3.61 -1.86 -0.51
CA PHE A 375 -3.06 -0.51 -0.29
C PHE A 375 -3.77 0.21 0.86
N SER A 376 -5.11 0.23 0.82
CA SER A 376 -5.94 0.92 1.81
C SER A 376 -5.78 0.33 3.21
N TRP A 377 -5.76 -1.00 3.34
CA TRP A 377 -5.54 -1.67 4.61
C TRP A 377 -4.13 -1.44 5.16
N ALA A 378 -3.11 -1.41 4.30
CA ALA A 378 -1.74 -1.09 4.73
C ALA A 378 -1.65 0.32 5.33
N LEU A 379 -2.24 1.32 4.65
CA LEU A 379 -2.30 2.68 5.16
C LEU A 379 -3.17 2.80 6.42
N PHE A 380 -4.33 2.14 6.46
CA PHE A 380 -5.25 2.21 7.58
C PHE A 380 -4.60 1.74 8.89
N ILE A 381 -3.99 0.54 8.87
CA ILE A 381 -3.25 0.02 10.01
C ILE A 381 -2.04 0.89 10.30
N GLY A 382 -1.30 1.26 9.25
CA GLY A 382 -0.10 2.06 9.37
C GLY A 382 -0.32 3.42 10.03
N ILE A 383 -1.41 4.13 9.72
CA ILE A 383 -1.74 5.42 10.34
C ILE A 383 -2.06 5.25 11.82
N ILE A 384 -2.83 4.22 12.19
CA ILE A 384 -3.14 3.94 13.61
C ILE A 384 -1.86 3.64 14.38
N VAL A 385 -1.03 2.74 13.84
CA VAL A 385 0.24 2.33 14.46
C VAL A 385 1.23 3.48 14.49
N GLY A 386 1.36 4.27 13.41
CA GLY A 386 2.26 5.41 13.31
C GLY A 386 1.90 6.54 14.29
N SER A 387 0.61 6.84 14.45
CA SER A 387 0.15 7.82 15.44
C SER A 387 0.51 7.40 16.87
N TYR A 388 0.41 6.11 17.16
CA TYR A 388 0.79 5.53 18.44
C TYR A 388 2.32 5.51 18.63
N SER A 389 3.07 5.07 17.61
CA SER A 389 4.52 4.86 17.70
C SER A 389 5.30 6.15 17.88
N THR A 390 4.84 7.25 17.30
CA THR A 390 5.45 8.57 17.46
C THR A 390 5.56 8.97 18.93
N VAL A 391 4.50 8.73 19.70
CA VAL A 391 4.46 9.08 21.13
C VAL A 391 5.18 8.03 21.98
N TYR A 392 4.88 6.75 21.74
CA TYR A 392 5.25 5.66 22.66
C TYR A 392 6.49 4.86 22.25
N ILE A 393 6.99 5.05 21.02
CA ILE A 393 8.20 4.39 20.52
C ILE A 393 9.30 5.43 20.24
N ALA A 394 9.05 6.40 19.34
CA ALA A 394 10.07 7.35 18.93
C ALA A 394 10.61 8.17 20.10
N SER A 395 9.71 8.77 20.90
CA SER A 395 10.09 9.64 22.02
C SER A 395 10.85 8.89 23.13
N PRO A 396 10.40 7.70 23.62
CA PRO A 396 11.15 6.94 24.60
C PRO A 396 12.50 6.42 24.08
N PHE A 397 12.60 5.98 22.83
CA PHE A 397 13.89 5.54 22.28
C PHE A 397 14.89 6.71 22.16
N MET A 398 14.43 7.87 21.75
CA MET A 398 15.24 9.08 21.75
C MET A 398 15.74 9.41 23.17
N LEU A 399 14.85 9.35 24.18
CA LEU A 399 15.20 9.58 25.58
C LEU A 399 16.22 8.56 26.08
N MET A 400 16.03 7.28 25.78
CA MET A 400 16.93 6.21 26.20
C MET A 400 18.32 6.39 25.61
N TRP A 401 18.42 6.76 24.32
CA TRP A 401 19.69 7.05 23.66
C TRP A 401 20.41 8.27 24.26
N GLU A 402 19.71 9.38 24.49
CA GLU A 402 20.28 10.58 25.05
C GLU A 402 20.74 10.36 26.51
N ASN A 403 19.99 9.59 27.32
CA ASN A 403 20.37 9.19 28.66
C ASN A 403 21.59 8.28 28.67
N TRP A 404 21.66 7.29 27.76
CA TRP A 404 22.80 6.37 27.64
C TRP A 404 24.11 7.11 27.30
N ARG A 405 24.05 8.09 26.40
CA ARG A 405 25.22 8.91 26.03
C ARG A 405 25.61 9.96 27.07
N GLY A 406 24.86 10.15 28.13
CA GLY A 406 25.03 11.26 29.07
C GLY A 406 24.91 12.63 28.41
N SER A 407 24.20 12.72 27.31
CA SER A 407 24.25 13.81 26.33
C SER A 407 23.50 15.05 26.75
N LYS A 408 22.69 15.01 27.81
CA LYS A 408 21.99 16.21 28.32
C LYS A 408 22.93 17.38 28.52
N SER A 409 24.12 17.12 29.08
CA SER A 409 25.15 18.14 29.30
C SER A 409 25.72 18.69 27.98
N ASN A 410 25.92 17.81 26.99
CA ASN A 410 26.50 18.22 25.70
C ASN A 410 25.50 18.98 24.82
N TYR A 411 24.21 18.58 24.82
CA TYR A 411 23.18 19.27 24.06
C TYR A 411 22.93 20.68 24.57
N ILE A 412 22.88 20.84 25.87
CA ILE A 412 22.80 22.18 26.53
C ILE A 412 24.04 23.01 26.21
N LYS A 413 25.26 22.42 26.22
CA LYS A 413 26.49 23.10 25.83
C LYS A 413 26.50 23.55 24.36
N VAL A 414 26.06 22.72 23.43
CA VAL A 414 25.97 23.05 21.98
C VAL A 414 24.96 24.19 21.73
N ILE A 415 23.80 24.14 22.38
CA ILE A 415 22.83 25.24 22.29
C ILE A 415 23.37 26.51 22.94
N ALA A 416 24.05 26.41 24.08
CA ALA A 416 24.65 27.56 24.76
C ALA A 416 25.78 28.19 23.95
N SER A 417 26.63 27.39 23.27
CA SER A 417 27.69 27.90 22.42
C SER A 417 27.13 28.63 21.18
N ASN A 418 26.08 28.12 20.57
CA ASN A 418 25.44 28.75 19.41
C ASN A 418 24.65 30.03 19.77
N THR A 419 24.04 30.09 21.00
CA THR A 419 23.40 31.32 21.50
C THR A 419 24.40 32.29 22.04
N GLY A 420 25.50 31.85 22.64
CA GLY A 420 26.60 32.71 23.09
C GLY A 420 27.35 33.38 21.94
N ALA A 421 27.54 32.67 20.83
CA ALA A 421 28.12 33.24 19.60
C ALA A 421 27.19 34.30 18.96
N ALA A 422 25.87 34.06 18.95
CA ALA A 422 24.91 35.07 18.48
C ALA A 422 24.78 36.27 19.42
N ALA A 423 24.80 36.06 20.72
CA ALA A 423 24.77 37.14 21.72
C ALA A 423 26.11 37.94 21.77
N GLY A 424 27.24 37.24 21.56
CA GLY A 424 28.56 37.89 21.43
C GLY A 424 28.68 38.74 20.17
N ALA A 425 28.05 38.30 19.06
CA ALA A 425 28.03 39.11 17.84
C ALA A 425 27.17 40.38 17.97
N THR A 426 26.04 40.29 18.68
CA THR A 426 25.15 41.45 18.95
C THR A 426 25.75 42.41 19.98
N THR A 427 26.43 41.92 21.04
CA THR A 427 27.11 42.75 22.00
C THR A 427 28.32 43.45 21.40
N ASN A 428 29.11 42.76 20.56
CA ASN A 428 30.22 43.38 19.85
C ASN A 428 29.76 44.45 18.84
N ALA A 429 28.64 44.21 18.14
CA ALA A 429 28.06 45.21 17.26
C ALA A 429 27.52 46.43 18.02
N ALA A 430 26.85 46.22 19.16
CA ALA A 430 26.34 47.31 20.01
C ALA A 430 27.48 48.11 20.63
N THR A 431 28.55 47.44 21.12
CA THR A 431 29.73 48.11 21.69
C THR A 431 30.49 48.89 20.65
N THR A 432 30.58 48.40 19.40
CA THR A 432 31.24 49.10 18.30
C THR A 432 30.45 50.34 17.84
N VAL A 433 29.11 50.24 17.81
CA VAL A 433 28.24 51.39 17.48
C VAL A 433 28.31 52.46 18.59
N THR A 434 28.27 52.07 19.87
CA THR A 434 28.34 52.97 20.99
C THR A 434 29.72 53.67 21.05
N SER A 435 30.83 52.97 20.82
CA SER A 435 32.18 53.55 20.78
C SER A 435 32.36 54.51 19.58
N ARG A 436 31.76 54.21 18.42
CA ARG A 436 31.75 55.16 17.29
C ARG A 436 30.95 56.43 17.61
N MET A 437 29.76 56.31 18.17
CA MET A 437 28.94 57.45 18.57
C MET A 437 29.63 58.32 19.62
N LEU A 438 30.33 57.72 20.59
CA LEU A 438 31.11 58.48 21.61
C LEU A 438 32.35 59.13 20.98
N ALA A 439 32.98 58.49 20.01
CA ALA A 439 34.11 59.11 19.31
C ALA A 439 33.69 60.32 18.47
N GLU A 440 32.53 60.19 17.77
CA GLU A 440 31.97 61.33 16.99
C GLU A 440 31.49 62.46 17.88
N ALA A 441 30.88 62.15 19.06
CA ALA A 441 30.50 63.15 20.05
C ALA A 441 31.73 63.89 20.68
N GLY A 442 32.82 63.16 20.94
CA GLY A 442 34.08 63.70 21.44
C GLY A 442 34.79 64.64 20.46
N VAL A 443 34.71 64.33 19.16
CA VAL A 443 35.27 65.23 18.13
C VAL A 443 34.44 66.51 17.97
N SER A 444 33.12 66.45 18.09
CA SER A 444 32.23 67.61 18.06
C SER A 444 32.50 68.55 19.26
N ALA A 445 32.80 68.01 20.47
CA ALA A 445 33.10 68.80 21.69
C ALA A 445 34.47 69.52 21.60
N LYS A 446 35.46 68.93 20.90
CA LYS A 446 36.79 69.49 20.71
C LYS A 446 36.83 70.64 19.69
N GLN A 447 35.96 70.60 18.70
CA GLN A 447 35.80 71.65 17.70
C GLN A 447 35.09 72.88 18.24
N ARG A 448 34.15 72.75 19.19
CA ARG A 448 33.48 73.88 19.87
C ARG A 448 34.39 74.65 20.83
N LYS A 449 35.46 74.04 21.37
CA LYS A 449 36.45 74.73 22.27
C LYS A 449 37.52 75.47 21.53
N LYS A 450 37.70 75.39 20.22
CA LYS A 450 38.67 76.09 19.40
C LYS A 450 38.09 77.31 18.69
N GLY A 451 36.79 77.55 18.81
CA GLY A 451 36.10 78.67 18.18
C GLY A 451 35.59 79.76 19.16
N ARG A 452 36.20 79.87 20.32
CA ARG A 452 35.95 81.00 21.22
C ARG A 452 37.27 81.66 21.59
#